data_1864a05f519fe2a3a63c4dd4238c3a11
#
_entry.id   1864a05f519fe2a3a63c4dd4238c3a11
#
_cell.length_a   1.000
_cell.length_b   1.000
_cell.length_c   1.000
_cell.angle_alpha   90.00
_cell.angle_beta   90.00
_cell.angle_gamma   90.00
#
_symmetry.space_group_name_H-M   'P 1'
#
loop_
_entity.id
_entity.type
_entity.pdbx_description
1 polymer ?
#
loop_
_entity_poly.entity_id
_entity_poly.type
_entity_poly.pdbx_seq_one_letter_code
_entity_poly.pdbx_strand_id
1 'polypeptide(L)'
;MEYSDILIKCLQLLWIEKKLKISDNNSNDLIKTTISLIKEDSQSMGPEFEMINGLKKLIINMMSSPDGYDSVSLLNTVAVIFKEKNTLYKNIEKYITTDTSEKVATSNMLTLRTSINNFYKEEKAKDTIAKIHYALVMNKTGNNTVTEYLKAALEELNTYLVASKLTDPAIVDEIDITDIDVVSNIMEKAKDTVIGTSRLKSGWHALNGMTQGGFRRGEFVLINALPHNYKSGMAQSLTMQFALHNTPILDNADKKPLILYISFEDNSDIYLGFMYRYLYIQEFGNTPDLTDITPRQMAEYIKTKLSVNGYHVKMLRINPSLWTYRDLLNKLLEFEARGYEIHAVITDYLAKLPTTGCDKSGAQGTDLVDMFNRIRNFIGPKRILFITPHQLSTDAKSLIRNGIPEASFVKEIANKGYTEKSKQIDQVVDLEIYQHKAYINRKPYLTLFRGKHRITTILDDCKFYATLEFLPKIPIMPDIDKEPIINTKSDIENDIEDMAI
;
A
#
# COMPACT_ATOMS: atom_id res chain seq x y z
N MET A 1 -2.01 -31.67 -8.68
CA MET A 1 -2.85 -32.41 -7.70
C MET A 1 -3.96 -33.07 -8.48
N GLU A 2 -4.22 -34.36 -8.26
CA GLU A 2 -5.27 -35.07 -8.96
C GLU A 2 -6.66 -34.60 -8.48
N TYR A 3 -7.65 -34.61 -9.35
CA TYR A 3 -9.02 -34.17 -8.99
C TYR A 3 -9.64 -35.04 -7.89
N SER A 4 -9.28 -36.32 -7.82
CA SER A 4 -9.69 -37.21 -6.74
C SER A 4 -9.18 -36.73 -5.36
N ASP A 5 -7.92 -36.27 -5.27
CA ASP A 5 -7.34 -35.78 -4.01
C ASP A 5 -8.05 -34.55 -3.48
N ILE A 6 -8.40 -33.61 -4.37
CA ILE A 6 -9.09 -32.39 -3.94
C ILE A 6 -10.52 -32.67 -3.50
N LEU A 7 -11.23 -33.57 -4.17
CA LEU A 7 -12.57 -33.97 -3.76
C LEU A 7 -12.56 -34.71 -2.42
N ILE A 8 -11.54 -35.54 -2.15
CA ILE A 8 -11.36 -36.18 -0.85
C ILE A 8 -11.16 -35.12 0.23
N LYS A 9 -10.36 -34.09 -0.02
CA LYS A 9 -10.16 -32.98 0.92
C LYS A 9 -11.45 -32.19 1.16
N CYS A 10 -12.27 -31.97 0.13
CA CYS A 10 -13.61 -31.35 0.29
C CYS A 10 -14.52 -32.22 1.19
N LEU A 11 -14.51 -33.52 0.99
CA LEU A 11 -15.28 -34.47 1.82
C LEU A 11 -14.80 -34.43 3.28
N GLN A 12 -13.49 -34.45 3.50
CA GLN A 12 -12.88 -34.37 4.82
C GLN A 12 -13.21 -33.05 5.53
N LEU A 13 -13.21 -31.93 4.81
CA LEU A 13 -13.56 -30.62 5.36
C LEU A 13 -15.03 -30.61 5.84
N LEU A 14 -15.97 -31.05 5.00
CA LEU A 14 -17.38 -31.14 5.39
C LEU A 14 -17.61 -32.06 6.59
N TRP A 15 -16.86 -33.17 6.68
CA TRP A 15 -16.95 -34.09 7.81
C TRP A 15 -16.49 -33.46 9.13
N ILE A 16 -15.35 -32.70 9.09
CA ILE A 16 -14.85 -32.00 10.30
C ILE A 16 -15.83 -30.92 10.73
N GLU A 17 -16.32 -30.12 9.80
CA GLU A 17 -17.28 -29.03 10.11
C GLU A 17 -18.56 -29.58 10.75
N LYS A 18 -19.07 -30.70 10.23
CA LYS A 18 -20.18 -31.40 10.85
C LYS A 18 -19.84 -31.86 12.28
N LYS A 19 -18.66 -32.49 12.49
CA LYS A 19 -18.22 -33.00 13.79
C LYS A 19 -18.08 -31.87 14.84
N LEU A 20 -17.60 -30.69 14.39
CA LEU A 20 -17.44 -29.49 15.21
C LEU A 20 -18.73 -28.66 15.33
N LYS A 21 -19.83 -29.07 14.67
CA LYS A 21 -21.10 -28.32 14.60
C LYS A 21 -20.94 -26.88 14.08
N ILE A 22 -19.97 -26.66 13.19
CA ILE A 22 -19.72 -25.38 12.54
C ILE A 22 -20.56 -25.36 11.25
N SER A 23 -21.52 -24.43 11.14
CA SER A 23 -22.18 -24.13 9.86
C SER A 23 -21.48 -22.92 9.22
N ASP A 24 -20.55 -23.16 8.31
CA ASP A 24 -19.82 -22.11 7.64
C ASP A 24 -20.21 -22.04 6.15
N ASN A 25 -20.95 -20.99 5.80
CA ASN A 25 -21.38 -20.76 4.43
C ASN A 25 -20.16 -20.56 3.49
N ASN A 26 -19.04 -20.04 4.00
CA ASN A 26 -17.84 -19.78 3.22
C ASN A 26 -17.20 -21.09 2.70
N SER A 27 -17.18 -22.16 3.52
CA SER A 27 -16.66 -23.46 3.08
C SER A 27 -17.55 -24.09 2.01
N ASN A 28 -18.87 -23.98 2.17
CA ASN A 28 -19.81 -24.48 1.18
C ASN A 28 -19.65 -23.79 -0.18
N ASP A 29 -19.47 -22.46 -0.19
CA ASP A 29 -19.26 -21.71 -1.42
C ASP A 29 -17.89 -22.02 -2.06
N LEU A 30 -16.84 -22.16 -1.27
CA LEU A 30 -15.53 -22.60 -1.75
C LEU A 30 -15.60 -23.98 -2.40
N ILE A 31 -16.27 -24.94 -1.75
CA ILE A 31 -16.42 -26.31 -2.26
C ILE A 31 -17.25 -26.30 -3.55
N LYS A 32 -18.39 -25.60 -3.60
CA LYS A 32 -19.21 -25.45 -4.80
C LYS A 32 -18.41 -24.89 -5.97
N THR A 33 -17.71 -23.79 -5.75
CA THR A 33 -16.92 -23.13 -6.78
C THR A 33 -15.77 -24.02 -7.24
N THR A 34 -15.10 -24.73 -6.31
CA THR A 34 -14.03 -25.68 -6.64
C THR A 34 -14.56 -26.85 -7.49
N ILE A 35 -15.68 -27.45 -7.11
CA ILE A 35 -16.32 -28.56 -7.87
C ILE A 35 -16.69 -28.12 -9.28
N SER A 36 -17.17 -26.88 -9.46
CA SER A 36 -17.56 -26.36 -10.78
C SER A 36 -16.38 -26.20 -11.75
N LEU A 37 -15.14 -26.10 -11.24
CA LEU A 37 -13.94 -26.02 -12.08
C LEU A 37 -13.44 -27.38 -12.56
N ILE A 38 -13.85 -28.47 -11.91
CA ILE A 38 -13.46 -29.81 -12.31
C ILE A 38 -14.28 -30.20 -13.56
N LYS A 39 -13.66 -30.12 -14.73
CA LYS A 39 -14.32 -30.41 -16.02
C LYS A 39 -14.71 -31.88 -16.09
N GLU A 40 -15.90 -32.12 -16.56
CA GLU A 40 -16.43 -33.49 -16.79
C GLU A 40 -16.10 -33.91 -18.23
N ASP A 41 -14.86 -34.30 -18.47
CA ASP A 41 -14.47 -34.87 -19.77
C ASP A 41 -14.22 -36.38 -19.61
N SER A 42 -15.19 -37.15 -20.05
CA SER A 42 -15.15 -38.63 -20.00
C SER A 42 -14.00 -39.23 -20.81
N GLN A 43 -13.50 -38.50 -21.82
CA GLN A 43 -12.40 -38.97 -22.66
C GLN A 43 -11.04 -38.76 -22.01
N SER A 44 -10.86 -37.66 -21.23
CA SER A 44 -9.60 -37.33 -20.57
C SER A 44 -9.43 -38.02 -19.22
N MET A 45 -10.52 -38.38 -18.52
CA MET A 45 -10.48 -38.92 -17.17
C MET A 45 -10.45 -40.45 -17.11
N GLY A 46 -10.78 -41.16 -18.18
CA GLY A 46 -10.75 -42.63 -18.25
C GLY A 46 -11.47 -43.31 -17.09
N PRO A 47 -10.86 -44.32 -16.44
CA PRO A 47 -11.49 -45.11 -15.36
C PRO A 47 -11.80 -44.34 -14.09
N GLU A 48 -11.24 -43.14 -13.91
CA GLU A 48 -11.48 -42.30 -12.73
C GLU A 48 -12.78 -41.46 -12.82
N PHE A 49 -13.39 -41.41 -14.01
CA PHE A 49 -14.60 -40.61 -14.25
C PHE A 49 -15.76 -40.98 -13.32
N GLU A 50 -16.05 -42.28 -13.17
CA GLU A 50 -17.13 -42.72 -12.28
C GLU A 50 -16.86 -42.36 -10.81
N MET A 51 -15.63 -42.52 -10.37
CA MET A 51 -15.22 -42.19 -9.00
C MET A 51 -15.34 -40.66 -8.73
N ILE A 52 -14.86 -39.84 -9.65
CA ILE A 52 -14.93 -38.37 -9.53
C ILE A 52 -16.40 -37.93 -9.48
N ASN A 53 -17.26 -38.45 -10.35
CA ASN A 53 -18.68 -38.11 -10.34
C ASN A 53 -19.40 -38.63 -9.08
N GLY A 54 -19.03 -39.82 -8.60
CA GLY A 54 -19.54 -40.36 -7.35
C GLY A 54 -19.19 -39.43 -6.15
N LEU A 55 -17.94 -38.98 -6.06
CA LEU A 55 -17.49 -38.06 -5.02
C LEU A 55 -18.18 -36.69 -5.12
N LYS A 56 -18.32 -36.14 -6.33
CA LYS A 56 -19.04 -34.87 -6.53
C LYS A 56 -20.48 -34.97 -6.02
N LYS A 57 -21.21 -36.02 -6.41
CA LYS A 57 -22.59 -36.25 -5.95
C LYS A 57 -22.69 -36.41 -4.44
N LEU A 58 -21.76 -37.14 -3.82
CA LEU A 58 -21.72 -37.34 -2.38
C LEU A 58 -21.49 -35.98 -1.66
N ILE A 59 -20.53 -35.19 -2.11
CA ILE A 59 -20.21 -33.89 -1.53
C ILE A 59 -21.41 -32.93 -1.63
N ILE A 60 -22.07 -32.84 -2.80
CA ILE A 60 -23.25 -32.02 -3.02
C ILE A 60 -24.39 -32.43 -2.08
N ASN A 61 -24.60 -33.75 -1.93
CA ASN A 61 -25.62 -34.29 -1.04
C ASN A 61 -25.31 -33.94 0.44
N MET A 62 -24.06 -34.10 0.86
CA MET A 62 -23.65 -33.70 2.23
C MET A 62 -23.84 -32.20 2.52
N MET A 63 -23.58 -31.35 1.54
CA MET A 63 -23.82 -29.90 1.67
C MET A 63 -25.31 -29.57 1.78
N SER A 64 -26.16 -30.32 1.04
CA SER A 64 -27.62 -30.10 1.04
C SER A 64 -28.31 -30.67 2.29
N SER A 65 -27.78 -31.74 2.89
CA SER A 65 -28.32 -32.45 4.05
C SER A 65 -27.18 -32.84 5.02
N PRO A 66 -26.59 -31.93 5.76
CA PRO A 66 -25.44 -32.20 6.64
C PRO A 66 -25.74 -33.30 7.68
N ASP A 67 -26.96 -33.36 8.18
CA ASP A 67 -27.41 -34.34 9.19
C ASP A 67 -27.73 -35.72 8.61
N GLY A 68 -27.82 -35.83 7.29
CA GLY A 68 -28.22 -37.07 6.59
C GLY A 68 -27.16 -38.18 6.60
N TYR A 69 -25.92 -37.89 7.01
CA TYR A 69 -24.81 -38.85 7.00
C TYR A 69 -24.23 -39.01 8.40
N ASP A 70 -24.38 -40.17 9.01
CA ASP A 70 -23.54 -40.60 10.13
C ASP A 70 -22.24 -41.27 9.60
N SER A 71 -21.34 -41.67 10.50
CA SER A 71 -20.06 -42.26 10.13
C SER A 71 -20.23 -43.56 9.34
N VAL A 72 -21.27 -44.34 9.65
CA VAL A 72 -21.50 -45.66 9.02
C VAL A 72 -22.10 -45.49 7.62
N SER A 73 -23.11 -44.63 7.45
CA SER A 73 -23.72 -44.36 6.16
C SER A 73 -22.76 -43.69 5.19
N LEU A 74 -21.90 -42.78 5.72
CA LEU A 74 -20.85 -42.14 4.90
C LEU A 74 -19.81 -43.17 4.43
N LEU A 75 -19.31 -44.01 5.31
CA LEU A 75 -18.33 -45.05 4.95
C LEU A 75 -18.90 -46.06 3.96
N ASN A 76 -20.15 -46.49 4.10
CA ASN A 76 -20.82 -47.35 3.15
C ASN A 76 -20.92 -46.70 1.77
N THR A 77 -21.26 -45.42 1.70
CA THR A 77 -21.34 -44.69 0.42
C THR A 77 -19.95 -44.52 -0.21
N VAL A 78 -18.93 -44.20 0.58
CA VAL A 78 -17.55 -44.11 0.13
C VAL A 78 -17.03 -45.47 -0.37
N ALA A 79 -17.35 -46.57 0.32
CA ALA A 79 -16.95 -47.90 -0.08
C ALA A 79 -17.49 -48.28 -1.49
N VAL A 80 -18.71 -47.86 -1.81
CA VAL A 80 -19.31 -48.08 -3.14
C VAL A 80 -18.57 -47.29 -4.23
N ILE A 81 -18.16 -46.06 -3.93
CA ILE A 81 -17.44 -45.18 -4.87
C ILE A 81 -16.01 -45.69 -5.15
N PHE A 82 -15.33 -46.22 -4.13
CA PHE A 82 -13.92 -46.65 -4.22
C PHE A 82 -13.72 -48.16 -4.40
N LYS A 83 -14.67 -48.85 -4.98
CA LYS A 83 -14.72 -50.34 -5.12
C LYS A 83 -13.38 -51.01 -5.44
N GLU A 84 -12.49 -50.34 -6.19
CA GLU A 84 -11.21 -50.90 -6.64
C GLU A 84 -9.98 -50.20 -6.05
N LYS A 85 -10.14 -49.07 -5.37
CA LYS A 85 -9.02 -48.28 -4.81
C LYS A 85 -8.95 -48.34 -3.28
N ASN A 86 -8.56 -49.51 -2.78
CA ASN A 86 -8.55 -49.82 -1.34
C ASN A 86 -7.68 -48.89 -0.48
N THR A 87 -6.62 -48.25 -1.03
CA THR A 87 -5.74 -47.35 -0.33
C THR A 87 -6.43 -45.99 -0.02
N LEU A 88 -7.16 -45.44 -0.99
CA LEU A 88 -7.89 -44.18 -0.82
C LEU A 88 -9.07 -44.39 0.14
N TYR A 89 -9.77 -45.48 0.06
CA TYR A 89 -10.84 -45.85 1.00
C TYR A 89 -10.30 -45.92 2.44
N LYS A 90 -9.20 -46.65 2.67
CA LYS A 90 -8.58 -46.76 4.00
C LYS A 90 -8.15 -45.41 4.60
N ASN A 91 -7.67 -44.49 3.77
CA ASN A 91 -7.32 -43.16 4.21
C ASN A 91 -8.54 -42.35 4.70
N ILE A 92 -9.66 -42.45 3.96
CA ILE A 92 -10.92 -41.80 4.34
C ILE A 92 -11.52 -42.48 5.56
N GLU A 93 -11.55 -43.81 5.62
CA GLU A 93 -12.01 -44.56 6.75
C GLU A 93 -11.27 -44.19 8.03
N LYS A 94 -9.93 -44.21 8.01
CA LYS A 94 -9.10 -43.79 9.12
C LYS A 94 -9.44 -42.35 9.57
N TYR A 95 -9.66 -41.43 8.64
CA TYR A 95 -9.97 -40.06 8.93
C TYR A 95 -11.35 -39.88 9.60
N ILE A 96 -12.35 -40.61 9.14
CA ILE A 96 -13.72 -40.56 9.67
C ILE A 96 -13.80 -41.22 11.07
N THR A 97 -13.07 -42.33 11.28
CA THR A 97 -13.13 -43.14 12.49
C THR A 97 -12.22 -42.65 13.61
N THR A 98 -11.17 -41.89 13.28
CA THR A 98 -10.24 -41.39 14.28
C THR A 98 -10.89 -40.28 15.11
N ASP A 99 -10.84 -40.47 16.43
CA ASP A 99 -11.31 -39.45 17.35
C ASP A 99 -10.18 -38.43 17.60
N THR A 100 -10.39 -37.23 17.13
CA THR A 100 -9.41 -36.12 17.23
C THR A 100 -9.91 -35.08 18.21
N SER A 101 -9.01 -34.49 19.02
CA SER A 101 -9.36 -33.38 19.88
C SER A 101 -9.82 -32.17 19.04
N GLU A 102 -10.68 -31.35 19.61
CA GLU A 102 -11.24 -30.16 18.94
C GLU A 102 -10.15 -29.23 18.37
N LYS A 103 -9.07 -29.04 19.12
CA LYS A 103 -7.92 -28.23 18.69
C LYS A 103 -7.23 -28.80 17.44
N VAL A 104 -7.05 -30.12 17.36
CA VAL A 104 -6.46 -30.80 16.20
C VAL A 104 -7.43 -30.77 15.02
N ALA A 105 -8.72 -30.95 15.26
CA ALA A 105 -9.76 -30.86 14.25
C ALA A 105 -9.82 -29.46 13.62
N THR A 106 -9.76 -28.40 14.41
CA THR A 106 -9.71 -27.00 13.93
C THR A 106 -8.45 -26.72 13.10
N SER A 107 -7.29 -27.20 13.53
CA SER A 107 -6.04 -27.06 12.75
C SER A 107 -6.13 -27.79 11.40
N ASN A 108 -6.68 -29.01 11.40
CA ASN A 108 -6.89 -29.79 10.18
C ASN A 108 -7.88 -29.09 9.23
N MET A 109 -8.95 -28.51 9.75
CA MET A 109 -9.92 -27.74 8.98
C MET A 109 -9.27 -26.57 8.24
N LEU A 110 -8.43 -25.77 8.94
CA LEU A 110 -7.70 -24.66 8.34
C LEU A 110 -6.74 -25.14 7.24
N THR A 111 -6.05 -26.25 7.46
CA THR A 111 -5.13 -26.84 6.47
C THR A 111 -5.88 -27.32 5.23
N LEU A 112 -7.04 -27.95 5.40
CA LEU A 112 -7.88 -28.41 4.30
C LEU A 112 -8.45 -27.23 3.50
N ARG A 113 -8.99 -26.20 4.17
CA ARG A 113 -9.47 -24.98 3.53
C ARG A 113 -8.37 -24.31 2.70
N THR A 114 -7.18 -24.16 3.26
CA THR A 114 -6.02 -23.59 2.55
C THR A 114 -5.67 -24.41 1.31
N SER A 115 -5.67 -25.73 1.43
CA SER A 115 -5.34 -26.64 0.31
C SER A 115 -6.38 -26.58 -0.82
N ILE A 116 -7.68 -26.53 -0.48
CA ILE A 116 -8.78 -26.41 -1.45
C ILE A 116 -8.72 -25.04 -2.14
N ASN A 117 -8.48 -23.99 -1.40
CA ASN A 117 -8.37 -22.64 -1.95
C ASN A 117 -7.18 -22.47 -2.88
N ASN A 118 -6.02 -23.05 -2.55
CA ASN A 118 -4.85 -23.02 -3.43
C ASN A 118 -5.13 -23.74 -4.75
N PHE A 119 -5.78 -24.89 -4.70
CA PHE A 119 -6.22 -25.61 -5.89
C PHE A 119 -7.22 -24.77 -6.72
N TYR A 120 -8.22 -24.16 -6.09
CA TYR A 120 -9.18 -23.28 -6.75
C TYR A 120 -8.49 -22.17 -7.53
N LYS A 121 -7.53 -21.49 -6.89
CA LYS A 121 -6.77 -20.41 -7.50
C LYS A 121 -5.93 -20.88 -8.68
N GLU A 122 -5.24 -22.00 -8.51
CA GLU A 122 -4.41 -22.58 -9.56
C GLU A 122 -5.24 -22.94 -10.80
N GLU A 123 -6.41 -23.56 -10.62
CA GLU A 123 -7.30 -23.91 -11.72
C GLU A 123 -7.95 -22.68 -12.37
N LYS A 124 -8.30 -21.66 -11.58
CA LYS A 124 -8.79 -20.38 -12.11
C LYS A 124 -7.72 -19.66 -12.91
N ALA A 125 -6.48 -19.61 -12.44
CA ALA A 125 -5.38 -19.04 -13.18
C ALA A 125 -5.16 -19.78 -14.52
N LYS A 126 -5.20 -21.11 -14.53
CA LYS A 126 -5.10 -21.92 -15.75
C LYS A 126 -6.25 -21.62 -16.73
N ASP A 127 -7.48 -21.52 -16.24
CA ASP A 127 -8.66 -21.19 -17.07
C ASP A 127 -8.56 -19.79 -17.68
N THR A 128 -8.12 -18.81 -16.88
CA THR A 128 -7.90 -17.44 -17.36
C THR A 128 -6.79 -17.38 -18.42
N ILE A 129 -5.66 -18.08 -18.21
CA ILE A 129 -4.59 -18.19 -19.20
C ILE A 129 -5.09 -18.84 -20.50
N ALA A 130 -5.90 -19.90 -20.39
CA ALA A 130 -6.47 -20.54 -21.57
C ALA A 130 -7.42 -19.61 -22.35
N LYS A 131 -8.24 -18.80 -21.67
CA LYS A 131 -9.09 -17.78 -22.27
C LYS A 131 -8.28 -16.69 -22.96
N ILE A 132 -7.20 -16.22 -22.33
CA ILE A 132 -6.27 -15.24 -22.92
C ILE A 132 -5.67 -15.81 -24.21
N HIS A 133 -5.14 -17.01 -24.14
CA HIS A 133 -4.54 -17.69 -25.29
C HIS A 133 -5.56 -17.82 -26.43
N TYR A 134 -6.77 -18.28 -26.13
CA TYR A 134 -7.84 -18.42 -27.13
C TYR A 134 -8.22 -17.07 -27.75
N ALA A 135 -8.40 -16.03 -26.95
CA ALA A 135 -8.76 -14.70 -27.44
C ALA A 135 -7.69 -14.08 -28.35
N LEU A 136 -6.41 -14.31 -28.03
CA LEU A 136 -5.27 -13.82 -28.82
C LEU A 136 -5.14 -14.57 -30.13
N VAL A 137 -5.22 -15.92 -30.10
CA VAL A 137 -5.11 -16.77 -31.31
C VAL A 137 -6.27 -16.52 -32.28
N MET A 138 -7.47 -16.30 -31.75
CA MET A 138 -8.68 -16.10 -32.57
C MET A 138 -8.96 -14.63 -32.88
N ASN A 139 -8.06 -13.70 -32.50
CA ASN A 139 -8.27 -12.25 -32.64
C ASN A 139 -9.61 -11.74 -32.06
N LYS A 140 -10.05 -12.35 -30.94
CA LYS A 140 -11.33 -12.05 -30.27
C LYS A 140 -11.11 -11.20 -29.01
N THR A 141 -10.36 -10.09 -29.13
CA THR A 141 -10.12 -9.16 -28.02
C THR A 141 -11.26 -8.14 -27.83
N GLY A 142 -12.35 -8.28 -28.59
CA GLY A 142 -13.44 -7.32 -28.62
C GLY A 142 -13.02 -5.99 -29.26
N ASN A 143 -13.51 -4.87 -28.70
CA ASN A 143 -13.16 -3.53 -29.17
C ASN A 143 -11.86 -2.99 -28.58
N ASN A 144 -11.18 -3.78 -27.73
CA ASN A 144 -9.95 -3.39 -27.02
C ASN A 144 -8.72 -3.74 -27.88
N THR A 145 -7.68 -2.94 -27.75
CA THR A 145 -6.37 -3.31 -28.26
C THR A 145 -5.87 -4.56 -27.53
N VAL A 146 -4.99 -5.34 -28.16
CA VAL A 146 -4.36 -6.52 -27.52
C VAL A 146 -3.73 -6.16 -26.17
N THR A 147 -3.10 -4.98 -26.10
CA THR A 147 -2.47 -4.49 -24.88
C THR A 147 -3.47 -4.21 -23.74
N GLU A 148 -4.61 -3.59 -24.06
CA GLU A 148 -5.68 -3.33 -23.09
C GLU A 148 -6.32 -4.62 -22.60
N TYR A 149 -6.56 -5.58 -23.51
CA TYR A 149 -7.08 -6.90 -23.17
C TYR A 149 -6.13 -7.65 -22.24
N LEU A 150 -4.82 -7.66 -22.54
CA LEU A 150 -3.81 -8.30 -21.69
C LEU A 150 -3.70 -7.63 -20.31
N LYS A 151 -3.81 -6.30 -20.23
CA LYS A 151 -3.81 -5.59 -18.94
C LYS A 151 -5.00 -6.00 -18.08
N ALA A 152 -6.21 -6.03 -18.63
CA ALA A 152 -7.39 -6.49 -17.91
C ALA A 152 -7.28 -7.95 -17.45
N ALA A 153 -6.75 -8.81 -18.31
CA ALA A 153 -6.55 -10.21 -17.98
C ALA A 153 -5.47 -10.45 -16.91
N LEU A 154 -4.41 -9.62 -16.89
CA LEU A 154 -3.41 -9.63 -15.81
C LEU A 154 -3.99 -9.18 -14.48
N GLU A 155 -4.93 -8.24 -14.47
CA GLU A 155 -5.65 -7.86 -13.25
C GLU A 155 -6.49 -9.01 -12.72
N GLU A 156 -7.22 -9.70 -13.59
CA GLU A 156 -7.97 -10.88 -13.20
C GLU A 156 -7.04 -11.95 -12.62
N LEU A 157 -5.90 -12.23 -13.28
CA LEU A 157 -4.90 -13.20 -12.78
C LEU A 157 -4.32 -12.79 -11.41
N ASN A 158 -4.04 -11.52 -11.20
CA ASN A 158 -3.49 -11.04 -9.93
C ASN A 158 -4.43 -11.31 -8.74
N THR A 159 -5.73 -11.32 -8.95
CA THR A 159 -6.70 -11.68 -7.89
C THR A 159 -6.51 -13.12 -7.40
N TYR A 160 -6.02 -14.02 -8.25
CA TYR A 160 -5.77 -15.43 -7.89
C TYR A 160 -4.35 -15.69 -7.40
N LEU A 161 -3.38 -14.85 -7.77
CA LEU A 161 -1.96 -15.01 -7.41
C LEU A 161 -1.63 -14.45 -6.02
N VAL A 162 -2.40 -13.48 -5.54
CA VAL A 162 -2.20 -12.94 -4.18
C VAL A 162 -2.60 -13.99 -3.15
N ALA A 163 -1.67 -14.34 -2.25
CA ALA A 163 -1.93 -15.28 -1.15
C ALA A 163 -3.13 -14.80 -0.34
N SER A 164 -4.23 -15.51 -0.39
CA SER A 164 -5.48 -15.03 0.17
C SER A 164 -5.81 -15.67 1.50
N LYS A 165 -6.35 -14.86 2.33
CA LYS A 165 -7.46 -15.26 3.20
C LYS A 165 -8.68 -15.54 2.31
N LEU A 166 -9.53 -16.50 2.71
CA LEU A 166 -10.81 -16.88 2.07
C LEU A 166 -11.87 -15.77 2.17
N THR A 167 -11.51 -14.53 1.88
CA THR A 167 -12.37 -13.36 2.04
C THR A 167 -12.55 -12.69 0.68
N ASP A 168 -13.71 -12.10 0.47
CA ASP A 168 -13.98 -11.18 -0.62
C ASP A 168 -12.74 -10.26 -0.81
N PRO A 169 -12.16 -10.14 -2.00
CA PRO A 169 -11.02 -9.25 -2.23
C PRO A 169 -11.31 -7.79 -1.84
N ALA A 170 -12.56 -7.41 -1.66
CA ALA A 170 -12.94 -6.13 -1.10
C ALA A 170 -12.75 -6.05 0.43
N ILE A 171 -12.65 -7.18 1.13
CA ILE A 171 -12.42 -7.24 2.57
C ILE A 171 -10.90 -7.23 2.82
N VAL A 172 -10.37 -6.10 3.26
CA VAL A 172 -8.95 -5.92 3.54
C VAL A 172 -8.55 -6.61 4.84
N ASP A 173 -9.39 -6.51 5.86
CA ASP A 173 -9.20 -7.14 7.18
C ASP A 173 -10.54 -7.65 7.72
N GLU A 174 -10.55 -8.87 8.24
CA GLU A 174 -11.65 -9.46 9.00
C GLU A 174 -11.11 -9.82 10.39
N ILE A 175 -11.70 -9.21 11.42
CA ILE A 175 -11.24 -9.35 12.80
C ILE A 175 -12.36 -9.92 13.63
N ASP A 176 -12.17 -11.13 14.16
CA ASP A 176 -13.02 -11.63 15.21
C ASP A 176 -12.56 -11.02 16.55
N ILE A 177 -13.40 -10.15 17.11
CA ILE A 177 -13.11 -9.45 18.39
C ILE A 177 -13.05 -10.43 19.56
N THR A 178 -13.62 -11.62 19.42
CA THR A 178 -13.57 -12.67 20.46
C THR A 178 -12.26 -13.47 20.43
N ASP A 179 -11.48 -13.40 19.34
CA ASP A 179 -10.14 -13.99 19.23
C ASP A 179 -9.10 -13.05 19.88
N ILE A 180 -8.79 -13.32 21.14
CA ILE A 180 -7.89 -12.50 21.95
C ILE A 180 -6.48 -12.43 21.35
N ASP A 181 -6.00 -13.49 20.73
CA ASP A 181 -4.64 -13.51 20.16
C ASP A 181 -4.57 -12.60 18.91
N VAL A 182 -5.58 -12.66 18.05
CA VAL A 182 -5.69 -11.77 16.89
C VAL A 182 -5.82 -10.32 17.33
N VAL A 183 -6.71 -10.04 18.27
CA VAL A 183 -6.94 -8.69 18.79
C VAL A 183 -5.69 -8.15 19.49
N SER A 184 -5.00 -8.96 20.28
CA SER A 184 -3.75 -8.57 20.97
C SER A 184 -2.66 -8.15 19.98
N ASN A 185 -2.45 -8.93 18.92
CA ASN A 185 -1.48 -8.60 17.86
C ASN A 185 -1.82 -7.28 17.13
N ILE A 186 -3.10 -7.01 16.93
CA ILE A 186 -3.55 -5.74 16.33
C ILE A 186 -3.35 -4.59 17.32
N MET A 187 -3.67 -4.82 18.60
CA MET A 187 -3.49 -3.82 19.65
C MET A 187 -2.03 -3.46 19.90
N GLU A 188 -1.10 -4.39 19.71
CA GLU A 188 0.34 -4.09 19.76
C GLU A 188 0.73 -3.09 18.66
N LYS A 189 0.24 -3.30 17.43
CA LYS A 189 0.44 -2.36 16.33
C LYS A 189 -0.26 -1.02 16.57
N ALA A 190 -1.47 -1.04 17.14
CA ALA A 190 -2.19 0.16 17.51
C ALA A 190 -1.47 0.96 18.60
N LYS A 191 -0.90 0.27 19.60
CA LYS A 191 -0.09 0.88 20.65
C LYS A 191 1.14 1.58 20.08
N ASP A 192 1.86 0.95 19.14
CA ASP A 192 2.97 1.58 18.42
C ASP A 192 2.51 2.86 17.68
N THR A 193 1.33 2.81 17.05
CA THR A 193 0.75 3.98 16.39
C THR A 193 0.47 5.14 17.34
N VAL A 194 0.03 4.86 18.57
CA VAL A 194 -0.25 5.87 19.61
C VAL A 194 1.04 6.38 20.24
N ILE A 195 1.93 5.50 20.64
CA ILE A 195 3.22 5.84 21.27
C ILE A 195 4.16 6.52 20.25
N GLY A 196 4.05 6.20 18.97
CA GLY A 196 4.77 6.86 17.91
C GLY A 196 6.22 6.39 17.73
N THR A 197 6.56 5.18 18.15
CA THR A 197 7.91 4.63 18.04
C THR A 197 8.32 4.40 16.59
N SER A 198 7.37 4.07 15.68
CA SER A 198 7.62 3.83 14.26
C SER A 198 7.43 5.06 13.35
N ARG A 199 7.34 6.27 13.92
CA ARG A 199 7.21 7.49 13.12
C ARG A 199 8.52 7.86 12.45
N LEU A 200 8.42 8.33 11.20
CA LEU A 200 9.56 8.87 10.46
C LEU A 200 9.69 10.38 10.73
N LYS A 201 10.70 10.74 11.50
CA LYS A 201 11.01 12.13 11.82
C LYS A 201 11.71 12.80 10.65
N SER A 202 11.31 14.03 10.35
CA SER A 202 12.07 14.93 9.47
C SER A 202 13.23 15.57 10.24
N GLY A 203 14.10 16.29 9.53
CA GLY A 203 15.14 17.11 10.14
C GLY A 203 14.63 18.44 10.70
N TRP A 204 13.34 18.74 10.61
CA TRP A 204 12.75 19.98 11.07
C TRP A 204 11.88 19.77 12.30
N HIS A 205 12.27 20.41 13.40
CA HIS A 205 11.57 20.32 14.68
C HIS A 205 10.10 20.74 14.57
N ALA A 206 9.88 21.87 13.89
CA ALA A 206 8.53 22.39 13.66
C ALA A 206 7.63 21.42 12.87
N LEU A 207 8.15 20.79 11.83
CA LEU A 207 7.38 19.83 11.04
C LEU A 207 7.05 18.56 11.84
N ASN A 208 8.00 18.10 12.65
CA ASN A 208 7.77 16.98 13.57
C ASN A 208 6.72 17.35 14.62
N GLY A 209 6.74 18.56 15.16
CA GLY A 209 5.72 19.09 16.06
C GLY A 209 4.33 19.13 15.42
N MET A 210 4.22 19.67 14.19
CA MET A 210 2.97 19.69 13.42
C MET A 210 2.37 18.29 13.19
N THR A 211 3.23 17.30 12.97
CA THR A 211 2.84 15.91 12.73
C THR A 211 2.79 15.07 14.01
N GLN A 212 2.88 15.73 15.17
CA GLN A 212 2.84 15.10 16.49
C GLN A 212 3.91 14.02 16.68
N GLY A 213 5.14 14.32 16.31
CA GLY A 213 6.31 13.47 16.48
C GLY A 213 6.86 12.83 15.20
N GLY A 214 6.35 13.17 14.02
CA GLY A 214 6.79 12.68 12.72
C GLY A 214 5.67 12.04 11.91
N PHE A 215 6.00 11.58 10.71
CA PHE A 215 5.08 10.96 9.77
C PHE A 215 4.84 9.49 10.14
N ARG A 216 3.61 9.02 10.04
CA ARG A 216 3.26 7.64 10.35
C ARG A 216 3.40 6.74 9.12
N ARG A 217 3.86 5.53 9.33
CA ARG A 217 3.78 4.50 8.28
C ARG A 217 2.32 4.17 7.98
N GLY A 218 1.98 4.10 6.69
CA GLY A 218 0.62 3.87 6.20
C GLY A 218 -0.18 5.14 5.90
N GLU A 219 0.35 6.33 6.22
CA GLU A 219 -0.30 7.61 5.87
C GLU A 219 -0.06 8.00 4.41
N PHE A 220 -1.08 8.59 3.81
CA PHE A 220 -0.98 9.29 2.53
C PHE A 220 -0.92 10.80 2.77
N VAL A 221 0.22 11.40 2.48
CA VAL A 221 0.54 12.80 2.75
C VAL A 221 0.55 13.63 1.48
N LEU A 222 -0.14 14.74 1.49
CA LEU A 222 -0.17 15.73 0.42
C LEU A 222 0.58 16.99 0.84
N ILE A 223 1.55 17.43 0.03
CA ILE A 223 2.26 18.70 0.23
C ILE A 223 1.81 19.69 -0.82
N ASN A 224 0.92 20.60 -0.44
CA ASN A 224 0.31 21.58 -1.32
C ASN A 224 1.18 22.83 -1.47
N ALA A 225 1.49 23.23 -2.71
CA ALA A 225 2.24 24.44 -2.96
C ALA A 225 1.95 25.03 -4.36
N LEU A 226 2.15 26.33 -4.50
CA LEU A 226 2.18 26.99 -5.80
C LEU A 226 3.37 26.52 -6.66
N PRO A 227 3.37 26.70 -7.97
CA PRO A 227 4.56 26.52 -8.81
C PRO A 227 5.75 27.30 -8.27
N HIS A 228 6.96 26.71 -8.37
CA HIS A 228 8.23 27.31 -7.92
C HIS A 228 8.35 27.60 -6.41
N ASN A 229 7.51 26.96 -5.60
CA ASN A 229 7.52 27.05 -4.14
C ASN A 229 8.16 25.84 -3.46
N TYR A 230 9.29 25.37 -3.96
CA TYR A 230 10.16 24.36 -3.34
C TYR A 230 9.52 22.95 -3.17
N LYS A 231 8.56 22.57 -4.00
CA LYS A 231 7.92 21.23 -3.93
C LYS A 231 8.92 20.10 -4.04
N SER A 232 9.67 20.08 -5.14
CA SER A 232 10.69 19.05 -5.41
C SER A 232 11.78 19.05 -4.34
N GLY A 233 12.24 20.23 -3.94
CA GLY A 233 13.25 20.37 -2.87
C GLY A 233 12.75 19.81 -1.52
N MET A 234 11.47 20.02 -1.16
CA MET A 234 10.87 19.42 0.03
C MET A 234 10.85 17.91 -0.06
N ALA A 235 10.36 17.35 -1.17
CA ALA A 235 10.30 15.90 -1.39
C ALA A 235 11.69 15.25 -1.33
N GLN A 236 12.68 15.87 -1.96
CA GLN A 236 14.07 15.43 -1.94
C GLN A 236 14.69 15.53 -0.54
N SER A 237 14.44 16.64 0.18
CA SER A 237 14.93 16.83 1.55
C SER A 237 14.34 15.78 2.50
N LEU A 238 13.05 15.51 2.44
CA LEU A 238 12.40 14.49 3.28
C LEU A 238 12.96 13.10 3.01
N THR A 239 13.26 12.78 1.74
CA THR A 239 13.87 11.49 1.38
C THR A 239 15.20 11.28 2.09
N MET A 240 16.06 12.30 2.12
CA MET A 240 17.34 12.22 2.82
C MET A 240 17.18 12.25 4.35
N GLN A 241 16.33 13.14 4.86
CA GLN A 241 16.10 13.28 6.29
C GLN A 241 15.56 12.02 6.93
N PHE A 242 14.66 11.30 6.25
CA PHE A 242 14.16 10.03 6.76
C PHE A 242 15.28 8.98 6.93
N ALA A 243 16.24 8.94 6.03
CA ALA A 243 17.39 8.05 6.16
C ALA A 243 18.37 8.50 7.25
N LEU A 244 18.55 9.83 7.42
CA LEU A 244 19.54 10.40 8.34
C LEU A 244 19.08 10.39 9.81
N HIS A 245 17.78 10.60 10.06
CA HIS A 245 17.27 10.89 11.40
C HIS A 245 16.43 9.76 12.01
N ASN A 246 16.35 8.60 11.35
CA ASN A 246 15.56 7.48 11.86
C ASN A 246 16.32 6.16 11.78
N THR A 247 16.18 5.35 12.83
CA THR A 247 16.57 3.94 12.80
C THR A 247 15.39 3.12 12.33
N PRO A 248 15.53 2.25 11.32
CA PRO A 248 14.41 1.47 10.81
C PRO A 248 13.91 0.45 11.83
N ILE A 249 12.59 0.40 12.01
CA ILE A 249 11.90 -0.65 12.75
C ILE A 249 11.19 -1.51 11.72
N LEU A 250 11.66 -2.73 11.53
CA LEU A 250 11.13 -3.68 10.55
C LEU A 250 9.98 -4.49 11.15
N ASP A 251 8.92 -4.69 10.36
CA ASP A 251 7.86 -5.64 10.67
C ASP A 251 8.34 -7.09 10.42
N ASN A 252 9.32 -7.26 9.51
CA ASN A 252 10.00 -8.53 9.23
C ASN A 252 11.53 -8.32 9.22
N ALA A 253 12.21 -8.91 10.21
CA ALA A 253 13.65 -8.76 10.41
C ALA A 253 14.51 -9.26 9.24
N ASP A 254 14.00 -10.16 8.38
CA ASP A 254 14.72 -10.70 7.22
C ASP A 254 14.72 -9.73 6.02
N LYS A 255 13.93 -8.67 6.09
CA LYS A 255 13.84 -7.68 5.00
C LYS A 255 14.79 -6.51 5.21
N LYS A 256 15.00 -5.77 4.12
CA LYS A 256 15.86 -4.58 4.08
C LYS A 256 14.96 -3.32 4.05
N PRO A 257 15.14 -2.35 4.96
CA PRO A 257 14.32 -1.15 4.99
C PRO A 257 14.60 -0.26 3.78
N LEU A 258 13.55 0.15 3.08
CA LEU A 258 13.64 0.94 1.85
C LEU A 258 12.91 2.28 1.99
N ILE A 259 13.60 3.36 1.62
CA ILE A 259 13.03 4.65 1.27
C ILE A 259 13.16 4.82 -0.25
N LEU A 260 12.04 5.04 -0.93
CA LEU A 260 11.97 5.14 -2.37
C LEU A 260 11.55 6.55 -2.81
N TYR A 261 12.38 7.20 -3.62
CA TYR A 261 12.04 8.44 -4.30
C TYR A 261 11.74 8.19 -5.76
N ILE A 262 10.63 8.72 -6.26
CA ILE A 262 10.21 8.59 -7.67
C ILE A 262 10.01 9.98 -8.26
N SER A 263 10.86 10.36 -9.21
CA SER A 263 10.72 11.61 -9.97
C SER A 263 10.05 11.37 -11.31
N PHE A 264 9.09 12.24 -11.63
CA PHE A 264 8.45 12.33 -12.93
C PHE A 264 8.91 13.56 -13.74
N GLU A 265 9.72 14.43 -13.14
CA GLU A 265 10.18 15.70 -13.75
C GLU A 265 11.70 15.79 -13.82
N ASP A 266 12.39 15.75 -12.68
CA ASP A 266 13.82 16.01 -12.59
C ASP A 266 14.68 14.84 -13.07
N ASN A 267 15.78 15.15 -13.73
CA ASN A 267 16.79 14.17 -14.11
C ASN A 267 17.60 13.72 -12.90
N SER A 268 18.15 12.50 -12.99
CA SER A 268 18.88 11.86 -11.90
C SER A 268 20.17 12.62 -11.51
N ASP A 269 20.83 13.27 -12.46
CA ASP A 269 22.02 14.08 -12.22
C ASP A 269 21.72 15.34 -11.37
N ILE A 270 20.62 16.04 -11.67
CA ILE A 270 20.15 17.19 -10.89
C ILE A 270 19.88 16.76 -9.45
N TYR A 271 19.17 15.65 -9.28
CA TYR A 271 18.82 15.13 -7.96
C TYR A 271 20.04 14.69 -7.15
N LEU A 272 20.96 13.92 -7.76
CA LEU A 272 22.20 13.50 -7.07
C LEU A 272 23.09 14.69 -6.74
N GLY A 273 23.16 15.69 -7.61
CA GLY A 273 23.86 16.96 -7.34
C GLY A 273 23.26 17.73 -6.17
N PHE A 274 21.92 17.80 -6.10
CA PHE A 274 21.20 18.37 -4.94
C PHE A 274 21.50 17.60 -3.66
N MET A 275 21.42 16.26 -3.70
CA MET A 275 21.67 15.38 -2.56
C MET A 275 23.08 15.57 -2.00
N TYR A 276 24.10 15.58 -2.87
CA TYR A 276 25.48 15.79 -2.44
C TYR A 276 25.64 17.14 -1.75
N ARG A 277 25.16 18.22 -2.38
CA ARG A 277 25.24 19.57 -1.81
C ARG A 277 24.50 19.70 -0.49
N TYR A 278 23.31 19.13 -0.40
CA TYR A 278 22.51 19.12 0.82
C TYR A 278 23.26 18.45 1.98
N LEU A 279 23.75 17.23 1.77
CA LEU A 279 24.48 16.48 2.79
C LEU A 279 25.78 17.18 3.21
N TYR A 280 26.51 17.74 2.25
CA TYR A 280 27.77 18.46 2.50
C TYR A 280 27.52 19.73 3.33
N ILE A 281 26.53 20.54 2.95
CA ILE A 281 26.22 21.77 3.66
C ILE A 281 25.71 21.46 5.07
N GLN A 282 24.94 20.40 5.24
CA GLN A 282 24.50 19.96 6.55
C GLN A 282 25.67 19.62 7.49
N GLU A 283 26.71 19.01 6.97
CA GLU A 283 27.87 18.59 7.76
C GLU A 283 28.85 19.74 8.01
N PHE A 284 29.15 20.52 6.97
CA PHE A 284 30.23 21.48 6.99
C PHE A 284 29.78 22.97 7.07
N GLY A 285 28.48 23.23 6.90
CA GLY A 285 27.90 24.56 6.96
C GLY A 285 28.22 25.49 5.77
N ASN A 286 28.92 25.01 4.75
CA ASN A 286 29.30 25.75 3.55
C ASN A 286 29.06 24.97 2.27
N THR A 287 29.02 25.65 1.12
CA THR A 287 28.89 25.00 -0.19
C THR A 287 30.17 24.26 -0.55
N PRO A 288 30.08 23.04 -1.10
CA PRO A 288 31.26 22.30 -1.55
C PRO A 288 31.95 23.00 -2.72
N ASP A 289 33.28 23.04 -2.69
CA ASP A 289 34.06 23.26 -3.88
C ASP A 289 34.17 21.95 -4.66
N LEU A 290 33.70 21.95 -5.88
CA LEU A 290 33.66 20.73 -6.72
C LEU A 290 34.89 20.56 -7.62
N THR A 291 35.85 21.49 -7.54
CA THR A 291 37.02 21.53 -8.48
C THR A 291 37.94 20.31 -8.28
N ASP A 292 38.18 19.91 -7.02
CA ASP A 292 39.11 18.85 -6.67
C ASP A 292 38.47 17.54 -6.23
N ILE A 293 37.12 17.44 -6.30
CA ILE A 293 36.40 16.26 -5.84
C ILE A 293 35.98 15.40 -7.03
N THR A 294 36.39 14.13 -7.02
CA THR A 294 35.98 13.19 -8.05
C THR A 294 34.55 12.72 -7.91
N PRO A 295 33.84 12.39 -9.02
CA PRO A 295 32.50 11.82 -8.97
C PRO A 295 32.37 10.57 -8.08
N ARG A 296 33.44 9.76 -8.00
CA ARG A 296 33.48 8.58 -7.14
C ARG A 296 33.48 8.95 -5.65
N GLN A 297 34.25 9.94 -5.26
CA GLN A 297 34.27 10.44 -3.88
C GLN A 297 32.90 11.01 -3.48
N MET A 298 32.25 11.77 -4.39
CA MET A 298 30.88 12.26 -4.17
C MET A 298 29.89 11.10 -3.96
N ALA A 299 29.96 10.05 -4.78
CA ALA A 299 29.09 8.89 -4.66
C ALA A 299 29.32 8.09 -3.38
N GLU A 300 30.59 7.88 -2.99
CA GLU A 300 30.96 7.21 -1.74
C GLU A 300 30.50 8.02 -0.51
N TYR A 301 30.62 9.34 -0.56
CA TYR A 301 30.12 10.25 0.47
C TYR A 301 28.60 10.13 0.65
N ILE A 302 27.82 10.26 -0.44
CA ILE A 302 26.35 10.09 -0.41
C ILE A 302 26.00 8.73 0.18
N LYS A 303 26.61 7.65 -0.31
CA LYS A 303 26.36 6.29 0.17
C LYS A 303 26.61 6.19 1.67
N THR A 304 27.76 6.64 2.14
CA THR A 304 28.15 6.56 3.57
C THR A 304 27.13 7.31 4.44
N LYS A 305 26.75 8.51 4.04
CA LYS A 305 25.81 9.33 4.82
C LYS A 305 24.42 8.73 4.88
N LEU A 306 23.86 8.31 3.75
CA LEU A 306 22.49 7.80 3.70
C LEU A 306 22.31 6.37 4.23
N SER A 307 23.40 5.59 4.34
CA SER A 307 23.33 4.24 4.88
C SER A 307 23.66 4.14 6.38
N VAL A 308 23.99 5.26 7.04
CA VAL A 308 24.46 5.27 8.44
C VAL A 308 23.50 4.58 9.41
N ASN A 309 22.21 4.73 9.21
CA ASN A 309 21.18 4.13 10.04
C ASN A 309 20.61 2.82 9.47
N GLY A 310 21.21 2.27 8.41
CA GLY A 310 20.80 1.01 7.81
C GLY A 310 19.72 1.09 6.72
N TYR A 311 19.22 2.27 6.40
CA TYR A 311 18.27 2.43 5.30
C TYR A 311 18.92 2.22 3.93
N HIS A 312 18.18 1.56 3.03
CA HIS A 312 18.43 1.59 1.60
C HIS A 312 17.63 2.74 1.00
N VAL A 313 18.30 3.69 0.37
CA VAL A 313 17.65 4.76 -0.40
C VAL A 313 17.76 4.45 -1.88
N LYS A 314 16.63 4.41 -2.57
CA LYS A 314 16.58 4.20 -4.02
C LYS A 314 15.83 5.34 -4.68
N MET A 315 16.23 5.67 -5.91
CA MET A 315 15.50 6.62 -6.72
C MET A 315 15.21 6.05 -8.10
N LEU A 316 14.06 6.45 -8.63
CA LEU A 316 13.62 6.13 -9.98
C LEU A 316 13.32 7.43 -10.71
N ARG A 317 13.82 7.55 -11.93
CA ARG A 317 13.36 8.55 -12.89
C ARG A 317 12.44 7.87 -13.88
N ILE A 318 11.19 8.28 -13.92
CA ILE A 318 10.14 7.64 -14.72
C ILE A 318 9.58 8.64 -15.73
N ASN A 319 9.39 8.18 -16.97
CA ASN A 319 8.61 8.92 -17.95
C ASN A 319 7.11 8.70 -17.64
N PRO A 320 6.39 9.73 -17.16
CA PRO A 320 5.00 9.56 -16.75
C PRO A 320 4.07 9.17 -17.90
N SER A 321 4.40 9.51 -19.16
CA SER A 321 3.59 9.15 -20.32
C SER A 321 3.54 7.65 -20.61
N LEU A 322 4.50 6.88 -20.07
CA LEU A 322 4.63 5.43 -20.25
C LEU A 322 4.24 4.64 -19.00
N TRP A 323 3.76 5.32 -17.97
CA TRP A 323 3.44 4.72 -16.68
C TRP A 323 2.05 5.11 -16.22
N THR A 324 1.41 4.20 -15.48
CA THR A 324 0.13 4.39 -14.81
C THR A 324 0.29 4.16 -13.31
N TYR A 325 -0.75 4.41 -12.51
CA TYR A 325 -0.75 4.05 -11.09
C TYR A 325 -0.53 2.55 -10.88
N ARG A 326 -0.99 1.68 -11.80
CA ARG A 326 -0.79 0.22 -11.72
C ARG A 326 0.68 -0.15 -11.83
N ASP A 327 1.40 0.48 -12.74
CA ASP A 327 2.83 0.26 -12.89
C ASP A 327 3.59 0.70 -11.63
N LEU A 328 3.15 1.79 -10.99
CA LEU A 328 3.65 2.22 -9.69
C LEU A 328 3.44 1.12 -8.64
N LEU A 329 2.21 0.62 -8.47
CA LEU A 329 1.90 -0.40 -7.49
C LEU A 329 2.66 -1.71 -7.75
N ASN A 330 2.75 -2.14 -9.01
CA ASN A 330 3.54 -3.31 -9.42
C ASN A 330 5.03 -3.14 -9.11
N LYS A 331 5.57 -1.93 -9.29
CA LYS A 331 6.96 -1.65 -8.93
C LYS A 331 7.21 -1.74 -7.43
N LEU A 332 6.26 -1.34 -6.59
CA LEU A 332 6.35 -1.51 -5.14
C LEU A 332 6.34 -3.01 -4.77
N LEU A 333 5.44 -3.80 -5.37
CA LEU A 333 5.41 -5.26 -5.18
C LEU A 333 6.71 -5.94 -5.64
N GLU A 334 7.32 -5.47 -6.73
CA GLU A 334 8.63 -5.96 -7.19
C GLU A 334 9.74 -5.71 -6.16
N PHE A 335 9.76 -4.55 -5.50
CA PHE A 335 10.72 -4.28 -4.42
C PHE A 335 10.46 -5.19 -3.21
N GLU A 336 9.21 -5.40 -2.83
CA GLU A 336 8.85 -6.33 -1.74
C GLU A 336 9.31 -7.77 -2.06
N ALA A 337 9.11 -8.23 -3.31
CA ALA A 337 9.56 -9.54 -3.79
C ALA A 337 11.10 -9.68 -3.79
N ARG A 338 11.83 -8.57 -3.94
CA ARG A 338 13.29 -8.53 -3.83
C ARG A 338 13.81 -8.47 -2.39
N GLY A 339 12.95 -8.65 -1.40
CA GLY A 339 13.30 -8.67 0.03
C GLY A 339 13.42 -7.29 0.67
N TYR A 340 12.77 -6.25 0.11
CA TYR A 340 12.68 -4.96 0.76
C TYR A 340 11.38 -4.83 1.56
N GLU A 341 11.45 -4.13 2.69
CA GLU A 341 10.31 -3.57 3.40
C GLU A 341 10.27 -2.06 3.14
N ILE A 342 9.23 -1.62 2.44
CA ILE A 342 9.12 -0.22 2.02
C ILE A 342 8.54 0.60 3.16
N HIS A 343 9.34 1.49 3.75
CA HIS A 343 8.91 2.37 4.82
C HIS A 343 8.29 3.67 4.29
N ALA A 344 8.89 4.25 3.25
CA ALA A 344 8.38 5.46 2.63
C ALA A 344 8.54 5.43 1.12
N VAL A 345 7.55 5.97 0.43
CA VAL A 345 7.57 6.31 -0.99
C VAL A 345 7.30 7.80 -1.13
N ILE A 346 8.22 8.51 -1.73
CA ILE A 346 8.08 9.94 -2.02
C ILE A 346 8.05 10.11 -3.55
N THR A 347 6.97 10.69 -4.07
CA THR A 347 6.82 10.92 -5.53
C THR A 347 6.86 12.40 -5.84
N ASP A 348 7.49 12.79 -6.93
CA ASP A 348 7.50 14.19 -7.39
C ASP A 348 7.08 14.28 -8.87
N TYR A 349 5.79 14.53 -9.10
CA TYR A 349 4.61 14.42 -8.25
C TYR A 349 3.55 13.54 -8.91
N LEU A 350 2.75 12.84 -8.09
CA LEU A 350 1.83 11.79 -8.52
C LEU A 350 0.85 12.21 -9.62
N ALA A 351 0.30 13.43 -9.57
CA ALA A 351 -0.68 13.93 -10.53
C ALA A 351 -0.12 14.15 -11.96
N LYS A 352 1.16 13.83 -12.22
CA LYS A 352 1.73 13.72 -13.56
C LYS A 352 1.38 12.40 -14.26
N LEU A 353 1.04 11.37 -13.50
CA LEU A 353 0.65 10.10 -14.08
C LEU A 353 -0.70 10.22 -14.78
N PRO A 354 -0.86 9.55 -15.93
CA PRO A 354 -2.16 9.42 -16.59
C PRO A 354 -3.15 8.68 -15.68
N THR A 355 -4.38 9.13 -15.66
CA THR A 355 -5.50 8.49 -14.93
C THR A 355 -6.12 7.33 -15.72
N THR A 356 -5.36 6.69 -16.61
CA THR A 356 -5.81 5.57 -17.43
C THR A 356 -6.28 4.42 -16.53
N GLY A 357 -7.51 3.95 -16.73
CA GLY A 357 -8.13 2.88 -15.96
C GLY A 357 -8.74 3.33 -14.63
N CYS A 358 -8.76 4.63 -14.35
CA CYS A 358 -9.52 5.22 -13.26
C CYS A 358 -10.95 5.57 -13.69
N ASP A 359 -11.86 5.61 -12.72
CA ASP A 359 -13.25 6.00 -12.97
C ASP A 359 -13.32 7.48 -13.41
N LYS A 360 -14.02 7.71 -14.52
CA LYS A 360 -14.27 9.04 -15.09
C LYS A 360 -15.73 9.46 -14.97
N SER A 361 -16.55 8.64 -14.33
CA SER A 361 -17.96 8.95 -14.11
C SER A 361 -18.10 9.99 -13.01
N GLY A 362 -18.51 11.19 -13.34
CA GLY A 362 -18.77 12.25 -12.37
C GLY A 362 -18.19 13.62 -12.72
N ALA A 363 -17.98 14.44 -11.70
CA ALA A 363 -17.41 15.78 -11.83
C ALA A 363 -15.94 15.75 -12.31
N GLN A 364 -15.47 16.86 -12.84
CA GLN A 364 -14.07 17.01 -13.26
C GLN A 364 -13.11 16.65 -12.14
N GLY A 365 -12.15 15.76 -12.41
CA GLY A 365 -11.13 15.31 -11.47
C GLY A 365 -11.51 14.08 -10.64
N THR A 366 -12.66 13.45 -10.89
CA THR A 366 -13.06 12.18 -10.24
C THR A 366 -12.05 11.06 -10.52
N ASP A 367 -11.50 11.02 -11.71
CA ASP A 367 -10.47 10.07 -12.12
C ASP A 367 -9.17 10.21 -11.30
N LEU A 368 -8.80 11.43 -10.95
CA LEU A 368 -7.64 11.68 -10.07
C LEU A 368 -7.93 11.24 -8.64
N VAL A 369 -9.14 11.50 -8.14
CA VAL A 369 -9.60 11.04 -6.82
C VAL A 369 -9.60 9.51 -6.75
N ASP A 370 -10.08 8.82 -7.78
CA ASP A 370 -10.06 7.36 -7.86
C ASP A 370 -8.63 6.82 -7.85
N MET A 371 -7.71 7.43 -8.60
CA MET A 371 -6.30 7.07 -8.57
C MET A 371 -5.71 7.17 -7.15
N PHE A 372 -5.99 8.27 -6.46
CA PHE A 372 -5.52 8.48 -5.09
C PHE A 372 -6.12 7.45 -4.13
N ASN A 373 -7.42 7.14 -4.24
CA ASN A 373 -8.07 6.10 -3.43
C ASN A 373 -7.43 4.72 -3.64
N ARG A 374 -7.15 4.33 -4.88
CA ARG A 374 -6.51 3.05 -5.20
C ARG A 374 -5.13 2.93 -4.58
N ILE A 375 -4.34 4.01 -4.66
CA ILE A 375 -3.00 4.04 -4.05
C ILE A 375 -3.13 3.98 -2.52
N ARG A 376 -4.04 4.76 -1.93
CA ARG A 376 -4.27 4.77 -0.47
C ARG A 376 -4.66 3.39 0.06
N ASN A 377 -5.59 2.71 -0.63
CA ASN A 377 -6.03 1.37 -0.26
C ASN A 377 -4.91 0.32 -0.37
N PHE A 378 -3.93 0.54 -1.24
CA PHE A 378 -2.76 -0.32 -1.36
C PHE A 378 -1.71 -0.06 -0.27
N ILE A 379 -1.39 1.20 0.01
CA ILE A 379 -0.30 1.56 0.92
C ILE A 379 -0.67 1.38 2.40
N GLY A 380 -1.95 1.63 2.77
CA GLY A 380 -2.42 1.59 4.15
C GLY A 380 -2.15 0.24 4.83
N PRO A 381 -2.68 -0.89 4.32
CA PRO A 381 -2.45 -2.22 4.90
C PRO A 381 -0.99 -2.63 4.92
N LYS A 382 -0.19 -2.13 3.97
CA LYS A 382 1.26 -2.39 3.88
C LYS A 382 2.10 -1.48 4.76
N ARG A 383 1.48 -0.55 5.48
CA ARG A 383 2.16 0.43 6.33
C ARG A 383 3.25 1.22 5.59
N ILE A 384 3.00 1.59 4.34
CA ILE A 384 3.91 2.42 3.54
C ILE A 384 3.51 3.88 3.71
N LEU A 385 4.40 4.72 4.24
CA LEU A 385 4.23 6.18 4.19
C LEU A 385 4.33 6.64 2.73
N PHE A 386 3.30 7.31 2.23
CA PHE A 386 3.30 7.82 0.86
C PHE A 386 3.18 9.35 0.85
N ILE A 387 4.17 10.02 0.28
CA ILE A 387 4.21 11.48 0.20
C ILE A 387 4.23 11.91 -1.26
N THR A 388 3.35 12.83 -1.61
CA THR A 388 3.36 13.48 -2.92
C THR A 388 3.13 14.99 -2.79
N PRO A 389 3.98 15.82 -3.39
CA PRO A 389 3.63 17.21 -3.65
C PRO A 389 2.41 17.30 -4.56
N HIS A 390 1.64 18.38 -4.41
CA HIS A 390 0.55 18.73 -5.30
C HIS A 390 0.52 20.21 -5.59
N GLN A 391 0.03 20.57 -6.77
CA GLN A 391 -0.02 21.95 -7.19
C GLN A 391 -1.32 22.61 -6.74
N LEU A 392 -1.21 23.84 -6.23
CA LEU A 392 -2.37 24.68 -5.95
C LEU A 392 -2.90 25.31 -7.24
N SER A 393 -4.19 25.56 -7.28
CA SER A 393 -4.88 26.18 -8.41
C SER A 393 -4.48 27.64 -8.62
N THR A 394 -4.80 28.16 -9.78
CA THR A 394 -4.61 29.59 -10.11
C THR A 394 -5.42 30.51 -9.18
N ASP A 395 -6.54 30.02 -8.64
CA ASP A 395 -7.37 30.79 -7.71
C ASP A 395 -6.62 31.06 -6.40
N ALA A 396 -5.85 30.09 -5.90
CA ALA A 396 -4.97 30.31 -4.75
C ALA A 396 -3.95 31.43 -5.02
N LYS A 397 -3.37 31.48 -6.23
CA LYS A 397 -2.43 32.53 -6.63
C LYS A 397 -3.06 33.91 -6.65
N SER A 398 -4.37 34.01 -6.96
CA SER A 398 -5.07 35.29 -6.98
C SER A 398 -5.15 35.94 -5.61
N LEU A 399 -5.13 35.16 -4.52
CA LEU A 399 -5.18 35.68 -3.16
C LEU A 399 -3.96 36.57 -2.84
N ILE A 400 -2.76 36.16 -3.28
CA ILE A 400 -1.54 36.98 -3.11
C ILE A 400 -1.67 38.26 -3.94
N ARG A 401 -2.21 38.20 -5.15
CA ARG A 401 -2.43 39.41 -5.99
C ARG A 401 -3.45 40.36 -5.38
N ASN A 402 -4.38 39.83 -4.58
CA ASN A 402 -5.41 40.59 -3.89
C ASN A 402 -4.94 41.14 -2.52
N GLY A 403 -3.65 41.04 -2.23
CA GLY A 403 -3.04 41.72 -1.07
C GLY A 403 -2.94 40.84 0.19
N ILE A 404 -3.15 39.55 0.13
CA ILE A 404 -2.88 38.67 1.26
C ILE A 404 -1.35 38.63 1.49
N PRO A 405 -0.86 38.88 2.72
CA PRO A 405 0.55 38.77 3.02
C PRO A 405 1.09 37.37 2.74
N GLU A 406 2.27 37.29 2.10
CA GLU A 406 2.87 35.98 1.74
C GLU A 406 3.09 35.08 2.96
N ALA A 407 3.42 35.64 4.13
CA ALA A 407 3.59 34.88 5.36
C ALA A 407 2.28 34.22 5.85
N SER A 408 1.11 34.84 5.61
CA SER A 408 -0.20 34.33 6.00
C SER A 408 -0.82 33.43 4.94
N PHE A 409 -0.29 33.39 3.73
CA PHE A 409 -0.87 32.72 2.58
C PHE A 409 -1.24 31.27 2.87
N VAL A 410 -0.34 30.47 3.49
CA VAL A 410 -0.59 29.06 3.82
C VAL A 410 -1.76 28.85 4.78
N LYS A 411 -2.01 29.82 5.69
CA LYS A 411 -3.15 29.79 6.62
C LYS A 411 -4.46 30.07 5.86
N GLU A 412 -4.42 30.99 4.91
CA GLU A 412 -5.58 31.43 4.16
C GLU A 412 -6.09 30.38 3.17
N ILE A 413 -5.21 29.53 2.64
CA ILE A 413 -5.59 28.50 1.66
C ILE A 413 -5.91 27.15 2.29
N ALA A 414 -5.47 26.91 3.51
CA ALA A 414 -5.61 25.60 4.16
C ALA A 414 -7.08 25.21 4.32
N ASN A 415 -7.40 23.97 3.95
CA ASN A 415 -8.73 23.36 4.03
C ASN A 415 -9.82 24.07 3.20
N LYS A 416 -9.45 24.89 2.22
CA LYS A 416 -10.40 25.65 1.38
C LYS A 416 -10.51 25.12 -0.06
N GLY A 417 -9.94 23.93 -0.36
CA GLY A 417 -10.11 23.26 -1.64
C GLY A 417 -9.42 23.95 -2.83
N TYR A 418 -8.28 24.58 -2.62
CA TYR A 418 -7.46 25.22 -3.66
C TYR A 418 -6.54 24.26 -4.42
N THR A 419 -6.77 22.96 -4.36
CA THR A 419 -5.99 21.94 -5.08
C THR A 419 -6.27 21.98 -6.58
N GLU A 420 -5.22 21.90 -7.41
CA GLU A 420 -5.33 21.83 -8.86
C GLU A 420 -5.99 20.51 -9.30
N LYS A 421 -6.76 20.55 -10.38
CA LYS A 421 -7.47 19.44 -11.03
C LYS A 421 -8.62 18.83 -10.23
N SER A 422 -8.57 18.75 -8.90
CA SER A 422 -9.69 18.24 -8.10
C SER A 422 -9.68 18.78 -6.67
N LYS A 423 -10.80 19.39 -6.29
CA LYS A 423 -11.01 19.86 -4.91
C LYS A 423 -11.24 18.75 -3.89
N GLN A 424 -11.52 17.53 -4.37
CA GLN A 424 -11.87 16.38 -3.51
C GLN A 424 -10.68 15.50 -3.13
N ILE A 425 -9.47 15.80 -3.57
CA ILE A 425 -8.26 15.03 -3.21
C ILE A 425 -8.03 15.08 -1.70
N ASP A 426 -8.36 16.20 -1.06
CA ASP A 426 -8.30 16.38 0.39
C ASP A 426 -9.10 15.33 1.17
N GLN A 427 -10.18 14.81 0.58
CA GLN A 427 -11.01 13.78 1.23
C GLN A 427 -10.29 12.43 1.31
N VAL A 428 -9.38 12.14 0.38
CA VAL A 428 -8.67 10.87 0.28
C VAL A 428 -7.46 10.82 1.20
N VAL A 429 -6.66 11.89 1.22
CA VAL A 429 -5.38 11.91 1.95
C VAL A 429 -5.58 11.96 3.47
N ASP A 430 -4.56 11.50 4.21
CA ASP A 430 -4.59 11.44 5.66
C ASP A 430 -4.03 12.70 6.31
N LEU A 431 -3.02 13.30 5.67
CA LEU A 431 -2.36 14.51 6.13
C LEU A 431 -2.13 15.49 4.98
N GLU A 432 -2.45 16.75 5.21
CA GLU A 432 -2.12 17.85 4.31
C GLU A 432 -1.15 18.82 4.97
N ILE A 433 -0.13 19.20 4.20
CA ILE A 433 0.81 20.24 4.54
C ILE A 433 0.78 21.28 3.42
N TYR A 434 0.57 22.52 3.77
CA TYR A 434 0.64 23.65 2.85
C TYR A 434 1.99 24.34 3.03
N GLN A 435 2.68 24.62 1.93
CA GLN A 435 3.96 25.31 1.96
C GLN A 435 4.00 26.48 0.98
N HIS A 436 4.69 27.55 1.38
CA HIS A 436 4.91 28.70 0.55
C HIS A 436 6.25 29.35 0.87
N LYS A 437 6.98 29.80 -0.15
CA LYS A 437 8.19 30.60 0.02
C LYS A 437 7.79 32.07 0.15
N ALA A 438 7.88 32.58 1.36
CA ALA A 438 7.53 33.96 1.71
C ALA A 438 8.77 34.81 1.97
N TYR A 439 8.66 36.10 1.71
CA TYR A 439 9.68 37.06 2.11
C TYR A 439 9.16 37.86 3.31
N ILE A 440 9.87 37.74 4.44
CA ILE A 440 9.57 38.46 5.68
C ILE A 440 10.78 39.35 5.96
N ASN A 441 10.59 40.66 6.09
CA ASN A 441 11.68 41.60 6.24
C ASN A 441 12.81 41.46 5.22
N ARG A 442 12.46 41.21 3.95
CA ARG A 442 13.37 40.93 2.81
C ARG A 442 14.22 39.65 2.93
N LYS A 443 13.98 38.81 3.94
CA LYS A 443 14.61 37.51 4.09
C LYS A 443 13.66 36.43 3.61
N PRO A 444 14.14 35.43 2.89
CA PRO A 444 13.29 34.32 2.44
C PRO A 444 13.08 33.29 3.56
N TYR A 445 11.82 32.83 3.69
CA TYR A 445 11.40 31.79 4.60
C TYR A 445 10.54 30.79 3.85
N LEU A 446 10.52 29.55 4.29
CA LEU A 446 9.51 28.57 3.92
C LEU A 446 8.45 28.52 5.01
N THR A 447 7.27 29.02 4.72
CA THR A 447 6.12 28.92 5.62
C THR A 447 5.43 27.59 5.44
N LEU A 448 5.08 26.94 6.53
CA LEU A 448 4.40 25.67 6.59
C LEU A 448 3.12 25.80 7.40
N PHE A 449 2.06 25.15 6.95
CA PHE A 449 0.82 25.02 7.71
C PHE A 449 0.26 23.61 7.57
N ARG A 450 -0.10 23.00 8.72
CA ARG A 450 -0.80 21.72 8.73
C ARG A 450 -2.29 21.96 8.51
N GLY A 451 -2.82 21.44 7.40
CA GLY A 451 -4.25 21.36 7.15
C GLY A 451 -4.88 20.16 7.86
N LYS A 452 -5.64 19.38 7.10
CA LYS A 452 -6.26 18.13 7.58
C LYS A 452 -5.20 17.15 8.11
N HIS A 453 -5.52 16.50 9.21
CA HIS A 453 -4.82 15.32 9.69
C HIS A 453 -5.81 14.35 10.34
N ARG A 454 -5.85 13.09 9.87
CA ARG A 454 -6.75 12.04 10.39
C ARG A 454 -6.27 11.47 11.73
N ILE A 455 -5.74 12.29 12.61
CA ILE A 455 -5.44 11.92 13.99
C ILE A 455 -6.65 12.26 14.84
N THR A 456 -7.10 11.31 15.64
CA THR A 456 -8.27 11.49 16.52
C THR A 456 -7.96 12.35 17.75
N THR A 457 -6.71 12.39 18.18
CA THR A 457 -6.26 13.15 19.35
C THR A 457 -5.30 14.26 18.91
N ILE A 458 -5.63 15.50 19.19
CA ILE A 458 -4.75 16.65 18.98
C ILE A 458 -4.15 17.00 20.33
N LEU A 459 -2.82 17.12 20.40
CA LEU A 459 -2.14 17.58 21.60
C LEU A 459 -2.39 19.09 21.79
N ASP A 460 -2.58 19.52 23.03
CA ASP A 460 -2.91 20.92 23.36
C ASP A 460 -1.83 21.92 22.91
N ASP A 461 -0.57 21.49 22.87
CA ASP A 461 0.59 22.26 22.43
C ASP A 461 0.93 22.11 20.95
N CYS A 462 0.06 21.45 20.17
CA CYS A 462 0.30 21.21 18.76
C CYS A 462 0.23 22.51 17.94
N LYS A 463 1.36 22.92 17.43
CA LYS A 463 1.48 24.07 16.53
C LYS A 463 1.11 23.66 15.10
N PHE A 464 0.25 24.44 14.45
CA PHE A 464 -0.20 24.18 13.07
C PHE A 464 0.59 24.95 12.03
N TYR A 465 1.29 25.99 12.44
CA TYR A 465 2.03 26.90 11.59
C TYR A 465 3.49 26.97 12.03
N ALA A 466 4.40 27.05 11.06
CA ALA A 466 5.81 27.33 11.30
C ALA A 466 6.46 28.02 10.09
N THR A 467 7.54 28.72 10.36
CA THR A 467 8.44 29.24 9.34
C THR A 467 9.83 28.64 9.53
N LEU A 468 10.43 28.24 8.42
CA LEU A 468 11.80 27.74 8.38
C LEU A 468 12.63 28.72 7.56
N GLU A 469 13.87 28.98 7.96
CA GLU A 469 14.78 29.76 7.15
C GLU A 469 15.01 29.12 5.80
N PHE A 470 14.81 29.88 4.72
CA PHE A 470 15.00 29.42 3.36
C PHE A 470 16.16 30.17 2.72
N LEU A 471 17.24 29.44 2.48
CA LEU A 471 18.44 30.01 1.87
C LEU A 471 18.38 29.79 0.35
N PRO A 472 18.19 30.82 -0.49
CA PRO A 472 17.93 30.65 -1.93
C PRO A 472 19.01 29.93 -2.71
N LYS A 473 20.25 30.00 -2.25
CA LYS A 473 21.41 29.35 -2.89
C LYS A 473 21.77 28.01 -2.27
N ILE A 474 21.14 27.66 -1.15
CA ILE A 474 21.48 26.51 -0.32
C ILE A 474 20.16 25.82 0.05
N PRO A 475 20.11 24.49 0.04
CA PRO A 475 18.94 23.76 0.51
C PRO A 475 18.57 24.13 1.95
N ILE A 476 17.30 24.02 2.29
CA ILE A 476 16.84 24.19 3.67
C ILE A 476 17.53 23.16 4.55
N MET A 477 18.23 23.62 5.58
CA MET A 477 18.98 22.76 6.48
C MET A 477 18.06 22.11 7.52
N PRO A 478 18.31 20.87 7.92
CA PRO A 478 17.64 20.25 9.06
C PRO A 478 17.90 21.04 10.34
N ASP A 479 16.89 21.10 11.19
CA ASP A 479 16.89 21.84 12.45
C ASP A 479 16.32 20.95 13.57
N ILE A 480 16.87 19.75 13.70
CA ILE A 480 16.31 18.72 14.57
C ILE A 480 16.38 19.06 16.05
N ASP A 481 17.43 19.78 16.44
CA ASP A 481 17.71 20.14 17.85
C ASP A 481 17.47 21.62 18.16
N LYS A 482 16.88 22.36 17.22
CA LYS A 482 16.64 23.78 17.34
C LYS A 482 15.17 24.12 17.12
N GLU A 483 14.69 25.12 17.85
CA GLU A 483 13.40 25.72 17.57
C GLU A 483 13.43 26.48 16.23
N PRO A 484 12.34 26.53 15.47
CA PRO A 484 12.24 27.37 14.29
C PRO A 484 12.45 28.83 14.63
N ILE A 485 13.04 29.59 13.71
CA ILE A 485 13.30 31.03 13.89
C ILE A 485 11.99 31.76 14.12
N ILE A 486 10.96 31.45 13.32
CA ILE A 486 9.61 32.02 13.46
C ILE A 486 8.63 30.83 13.40
N ASN A 487 7.94 30.56 14.48
CA ASN A 487 7.01 29.42 14.57
C ASN A 487 5.68 29.76 15.24
N THR A 488 5.49 30.94 15.75
CA THR A 488 4.26 31.37 16.44
C THR A 488 3.41 32.28 15.56
N LYS A 489 2.11 32.25 15.80
CA LYS A 489 1.18 33.15 15.11
C LYS A 489 1.47 34.64 15.47
N SER A 490 1.78 34.90 16.74
CA SER A 490 2.11 36.24 17.26
C SER A 490 3.36 36.81 16.61
N ASP A 491 4.40 36.01 16.39
CA ASP A 491 5.65 36.49 15.80
C ASP A 491 5.43 36.98 14.36
N ILE A 492 4.50 36.38 13.64
CA ILE A 492 4.20 36.75 12.25
C ILE A 492 3.21 37.91 12.17
N GLU A 493 2.23 37.95 13.08
CA GLU A 493 1.29 39.06 13.16
C GLU A 493 2.02 40.36 13.49
N ASN A 494 2.99 40.34 14.39
CA ASN A 494 3.85 41.49 14.70
C ASN A 494 4.71 41.88 13.48
N ASP A 495 5.32 40.90 12.77
CA ASP A 495 6.11 41.22 11.57
C ASP A 495 5.25 41.76 10.40
N ILE A 496 3.96 41.40 10.35
CA ILE A 496 3.01 41.91 9.33
C ILE A 496 2.57 43.32 9.67
N GLU A 497 2.33 43.65 10.94
CA GLU A 497 2.01 45.00 11.39
C GLU A 497 3.16 45.96 11.13
N ASP A 498 4.42 45.55 11.35
CA ASP A 498 5.61 46.33 11.06
C ASP A 498 5.87 46.53 9.56
N MET A 499 5.34 45.67 8.67
CA MET A 499 5.43 45.86 7.21
C MET A 499 4.29 46.70 6.62
N ALA A 500 3.25 46.97 7.39
CA ALA A 500 2.10 47.77 6.96
C ALA A 500 2.26 49.30 7.26
N ILE A 501 3.37 49.71 7.88
CA ILE A 501 3.79 51.08 8.08
C ILE A 501 4.89 51.42 7.04
#